data_c87fead7401292458d9e6117d00b3000
#
_entry.id   c87fead7401292458d9e6117d00b3000
#
_cell.length_a   1.000
_cell.length_b   1.000
_cell.length_c   1.000
_cell.angle_alpha   90.00
_cell.angle_beta   90.00
_cell.angle_gamma   90.00
#
_symmetry.space_group_name_H-M   'P 1'
#
loop_
_entity.id
_entity.type
_entity.pdbx_description
1 polymer ?
#
loop_
_entity_poly.entity_id
_entity_poly.type
_entity_poly.pdbx_seq_one_letter_code
_entity_poly.pdbx_strand_id
1 'polypeptide(L)'
;MSAIKDDERSHTLVRPRPQTVIGKDTARDITDMMIAAVKDGEAKWTRLPGLTVAGKTGTAQIPDQGKYQENKTIASFVGFAPAEDPRFTMLVVLWEPQTSQWGSETAAPLWFDIARDLVYLLRL
;
A
#
# COMPACT_ATOMS: atom_id res chain seq x y z
N MET A 1 -1.60 -15.53 -20.41
CA MET A 1 -1.83 -14.18 -20.95
C MET A 1 -3.16 -13.68 -20.44
N SER A 2 -3.19 -12.51 -19.83
CA SER A 2 -4.43 -11.88 -19.39
C SER A 2 -4.91 -10.92 -20.48
N ALA A 3 -6.18 -10.97 -20.85
CA ALA A 3 -6.78 -10.07 -21.81
C ALA A 3 -7.90 -9.27 -21.14
N ILE A 4 -7.96 -7.98 -21.42
CA ILE A 4 -9.09 -7.13 -21.04
C ILE A 4 -10.01 -7.07 -22.25
N LYS A 5 -11.29 -7.40 -22.07
CA LYS A 5 -12.32 -7.27 -23.10
C LYS A 5 -13.22 -6.10 -22.72
N ASP A 6 -13.39 -5.15 -23.64
CA ASP A 6 -14.53 -4.25 -23.67
C ASP A 6 -15.50 -4.69 -24.79
N ASP A 7 -16.66 -4.07 -24.89
CA ASP A 7 -17.76 -4.55 -25.77
C ASP A 7 -17.40 -4.67 -27.27
N GLU A 8 -16.26 -4.17 -27.72
CA GLU A 8 -15.87 -4.23 -29.13
C GLU A 8 -14.40 -4.61 -29.40
N ARG A 9 -13.51 -4.63 -28.40
CA ARG A 9 -12.07 -4.86 -28.60
C ARG A 9 -11.46 -5.76 -27.53
N SER A 10 -10.64 -6.69 -27.99
CA SER A 10 -9.79 -7.51 -27.12
C SER A 10 -8.38 -6.93 -27.09
N HIS A 11 -7.95 -6.44 -25.91
CA HIS A 11 -6.59 -5.97 -25.71
C HIS A 11 -5.76 -7.06 -25.04
N THR A 12 -4.73 -7.54 -25.73
CA THR A 12 -3.77 -8.47 -25.15
C THR A 12 -2.77 -7.70 -24.30
N LEU A 13 -2.77 -7.95 -22.99
CA LEU A 13 -1.77 -7.38 -22.09
C LEU A 13 -0.43 -8.10 -22.28
N VAL A 14 0.51 -7.43 -22.92
CA VAL A 14 1.91 -7.89 -22.98
C VAL A 14 2.59 -7.49 -21.68
N ARG A 15 2.96 -8.47 -20.85
CA ARG A 15 3.76 -8.19 -19.66
C ARG A 15 5.17 -7.80 -20.11
N PRO A 16 5.67 -6.61 -19.72
CA PRO A 16 7.06 -6.24 -19.99
C PRO A 16 8.00 -7.23 -19.30
N ARG A 17 9.19 -7.40 -19.84
CA ARG A 17 10.21 -8.22 -19.18
C ARG A 17 10.59 -7.56 -17.85
N PRO A 18 10.72 -8.34 -16.77
CA PRO A 18 11.20 -7.81 -15.50
C PRO A 18 12.55 -7.14 -15.65
N GLN A 19 12.71 -5.96 -15.06
CA GLN A 19 13.97 -5.24 -14.99
C GLN A 19 14.39 -5.07 -13.54
N THR A 20 15.66 -5.30 -13.25
CA THR A 20 16.21 -5.01 -11.91
C THR A 20 16.38 -3.50 -11.79
N VAL A 21 15.66 -2.89 -10.83
CA VAL A 21 15.70 -1.44 -10.57
C VAL A 21 16.64 -1.10 -9.41
N ILE A 22 16.73 -1.99 -8.41
CA ILE A 22 17.61 -1.85 -7.24
C ILE A 22 18.31 -3.16 -6.92
N GLY A 23 19.45 -3.10 -6.23
CA GLY A 23 20.15 -4.27 -5.76
C GLY A 23 19.40 -5.03 -4.65
N LYS A 24 19.71 -6.31 -4.48
CA LYS A 24 19.07 -7.16 -3.46
C LYS A 24 19.29 -6.65 -2.02
N ASP A 25 20.49 -6.15 -1.72
CA ASP A 25 20.80 -5.64 -0.39
C ASP A 25 20.01 -4.37 -0.10
N THR A 26 19.95 -3.45 -1.06
CA THR A 26 19.10 -2.24 -0.96
C THR A 26 17.62 -2.59 -0.78
N ALA A 27 17.13 -3.58 -1.52
CA ALA A 27 15.73 -4.04 -1.39
C ALA A 27 15.46 -4.59 0.01
N ARG A 28 16.40 -5.36 0.58
CA ARG A 28 16.30 -5.89 1.96
C ARG A 28 16.30 -4.76 2.98
N ASP A 29 17.25 -3.83 2.89
CA ASP A 29 17.35 -2.71 3.82
C ASP A 29 16.07 -1.85 3.82
N ILE A 30 15.50 -1.60 2.64
CA ILE A 30 14.21 -0.89 2.52
C ILE A 30 13.08 -1.69 3.15
N THR A 31 13.04 -3.01 2.94
CA THR A 31 12.04 -3.89 3.54
C THR A 31 12.11 -3.83 5.07
N ASP A 32 13.30 -3.93 5.66
CA ASP A 32 13.51 -3.85 7.10
C ASP A 32 13.06 -2.50 7.66
N MET A 33 13.36 -1.40 6.97
CA MET A 33 12.88 -0.06 7.34
C MET A 33 11.35 0.03 7.26
N MET A 34 10.72 -0.57 6.26
CA MET A 34 9.27 -0.58 6.11
C MET A 34 8.59 -1.46 7.19
N ILE A 35 9.22 -2.57 7.60
CA ILE A 35 8.76 -3.39 8.73
C ILE A 35 8.81 -2.56 10.02
N ALA A 36 9.93 -1.89 10.29
CA ALA A 36 10.08 -1.02 11.45
C ALA A 36 9.05 0.13 11.45
N ALA A 37 8.78 0.73 10.28
CA ALA A 37 7.79 1.80 10.14
C ALA A 37 6.36 1.33 10.51
N VAL A 38 6.01 0.09 10.21
CA VAL A 38 4.72 -0.50 10.61
C VAL A 38 4.73 -0.85 12.10
N LYS A 39 5.80 -1.48 12.57
CA LYS A 39 5.88 -2.02 13.93
C LYS A 39 5.96 -0.93 15.01
N ASP A 40 6.80 0.07 14.76
CA ASP A 40 7.20 1.06 15.76
C ASP A 40 6.79 2.49 15.37
N GLY A 41 6.31 2.70 14.14
CA GLY A 41 5.93 3.99 13.60
C GLY A 41 4.45 4.35 13.81
N GLU A 42 3.94 5.23 12.97
CA GLU A 42 2.58 5.78 13.05
C GLU A 42 1.48 4.73 12.90
N ALA A 43 1.74 3.62 12.18
CA ALA A 43 0.80 2.52 11.95
C ALA A 43 0.90 1.39 13.00
N LYS A 44 1.61 1.59 14.11
CA LYS A 44 1.85 0.57 15.15
C LYS A 44 0.60 -0.03 15.79
N TRP A 45 -0.52 0.63 15.67
CA TRP A 45 -1.83 0.18 16.20
C TRP A 45 -2.51 -0.86 15.31
N THR A 46 -2.05 -1.02 14.06
CA THR A 46 -2.59 -1.95 13.08
C THR A 46 -1.70 -3.17 12.98
N ARG A 47 -2.26 -4.37 13.08
CA ARG A 47 -1.49 -5.63 13.03
C ARG A 47 -2.24 -6.72 12.28
N LEU A 48 -1.48 -7.56 11.59
CA LEU A 48 -1.94 -8.87 11.10
C LEU A 48 -1.29 -9.94 11.98
N PRO A 49 -2.06 -10.63 12.85
CA PRO A 49 -1.52 -11.69 13.68
C PRO A 49 -0.87 -12.79 12.82
N GLY A 50 0.35 -13.18 13.19
CA GLY A 50 1.09 -14.26 12.52
C GLY A 50 1.82 -13.86 11.22
N LEU A 51 1.69 -12.61 10.76
CA LEU A 51 2.35 -12.15 9.54
C LEU A 51 3.12 -10.84 9.77
N THR A 52 4.32 -10.79 9.19
CA THR A 52 5.10 -9.54 9.13
C THR A 52 4.64 -8.71 7.93
N VAL A 53 4.35 -7.44 8.16
CA VAL A 53 3.97 -6.48 7.12
C VAL A 53 5.07 -5.45 6.95
N ALA A 54 5.48 -5.23 5.72
CA ALA A 54 6.29 -4.09 5.33
C ALA A 54 5.40 -3.04 4.67
N GLY A 55 5.43 -1.80 5.18
CA GLY A 55 4.55 -0.76 4.64
C GLY A 55 4.93 0.65 5.08
N LYS A 56 4.29 1.65 4.44
CA LYS A 56 4.49 3.06 4.75
C LYS A 56 3.21 3.87 4.54
N THR A 57 2.92 4.70 5.50
CA THR A 57 1.89 5.74 5.40
C THR A 57 2.33 6.89 4.50
N GLY A 58 1.39 7.54 3.89
CA GLY A 58 1.57 8.80 3.17
C GLY A 58 0.41 9.75 3.47
N THR A 59 0.75 11.03 3.58
CA THR A 59 -0.23 12.11 3.73
C THR A 59 0.25 13.28 2.89
N ALA A 60 -0.45 13.60 1.81
CA ALA A 60 -0.13 14.69 0.92
C ALA A 60 -1.22 15.74 0.99
N GLN A 61 -0.86 17.01 1.17
CA GLN A 61 -1.81 18.12 1.10
C GLN A 61 -2.27 18.34 -0.34
N ILE A 62 -3.56 18.66 -0.51
CA ILE A 62 -4.15 18.95 -1.82
C ILE A 62 -3.96 20.43 -2.12
N PRO A 63 -3.29 20.79 -3.24
CA PRO A 63 -3.19 22.18 -3.65
C PRO A 63 -4.52 22.66 -4.24
N ASP A 64 -4.95 23.83 -3.83
CA ASP A 64 -6.09 24.56 -4.40
C ASP A 64 -5.68 25.99 -4.72
N GLN A 65 -5.80 26.41 -5.99
CA GLN A 65 -5.43 27.73 -6.49
C GLN A 65 -4.00 28.18 -6.10
N GLY A 66 -3.04 27.23 -6.10
CA GLY A 66 -1.64 27.49 -5.76
C GLY A 66 -1.34 27.61 -4.27
N LYS A 67 -2.28 27.28 -3.39
CA LYS A 67 -2.10 27.19 -1.93
C LYS A 67 -2.49 25.82 -1.42
N TYR A 68 -1.80 25.32 -0.39
CA TYR A 68 -2.20 24.11 0.30
C TYR A 68 -3.33 24.42 1.29
N GLN A 69 -4.36 23.59 1.29
CA GLN A 69 -5.45 23.68 2.27
C GLN A 69 -5.11 22.83 3.49
N GLU A 70 -5.20 23.42 4.69
CA GLU A 70 -4.72 22.81 5.93
C GLU A 70 -5.40 21.47 6.28
N ASN A 71 -6.66 21.27 5.85
CA ASN A 71 -7.45 20.10 6.22
C ASN A 71 -7.80 19.18 5.02
N LYS A 72 -7.24 19.42 3.84
CA LYS A 72 -7.50 18.60 2.66
C LYS A 72 -6.28 17.80 2.28
N THR A 73 -6.38 16.49 2.42
CA THR A 73 -5.27 15.59 2.17
C THR A 73 -5.68 14.40 1.31
N ILE A 74 -4.68 13.82 0.66
CA ILE A 74 -4.72 12.47 0.13
C ILE A 74 -3.96 11.60 1.13
N ALA A 75 -4.70 10.79 1.86
CA ALA A 75 -4.17 9.84 2.81
C ALA A 75 -3.90 8.51 2.12
N SER A 76 -2.75 7.90 2.34
CA SER A 76 -2.40 6.64 1.70
C SER A 76 -1.64 5.70 2.61
N PHE A 77 -1.70 4.42 2.28
CA PHE A 77 -0.84 3.38 2.82
C PHE A 77 -0.49 2.40 1.72
N VAL A 78 0.80 2.15 1.52
CA VAL A 78 1.31 1.09 0.65
C VAL A 78 2.00 0.05 1.49
N GLY A 79 1.76 -1.22 1.21
CA GLY A 79 2.40 -2.30 1.92
C GLY A 79 2.32 -3.63 1.19
N PHE A 80 3.09 -4.59 1.67
CA PHE A 80 3.08 -5.97 1.21
C PHE A 80 3.22 -6.94 2.37
N ALA A 81 2.72 -8.15 2.18
CA ALA A 81 2.78 -9.23 3.17
C ALA A 81 2.73 -10.61 2.50
N PRO A 82 3.32 -11.65 3.17
CA PRO A 82 4.32 -11.55 4.24
C PRO A 82 5.56 -10.78 3.79
N ALA A 83 6.25 -10.09 4.69
CA ALA A 83 7.42 -9.28 4.30
C ALA A 83 8.59 -10.14 3.80
N GLU A 84 8.71 -11.38 4.31
CA GLU A 84 9.76 -12.35 3.99
C GLU A 84 9.55 -13.03 2.64
N ASP A 85 8.29 -13.30 2.27
CA ASP A 85 7.89 -13.89 0.98
C ASP A 85 6.60 -13.24 0.49
N PRO A 86 6.67 -12.07 -0.17
CA PRO A 86 5.50 -11.28 -0.51
C PRO A 86 4.54 -12.01 -1.45
N ARG A 87 3.30 -12.19 -0.98
CA ARG A 87 2.22 -12.83 -1.73
C ARG A 87 1.27 -11.80 -2.34
N PHE A 88 1.21 -10.62 -1.76
CA PHE A 88 0.47 -9.48 -2.32
C PHE A 88 1.14 -8.15 -1.96
N THR A 89 0.93 -7.19 -2.83
CA THR A 89 1.22 -5.78 -2.59
C THR A 89 -0.06 -5.00 -2.81
N MET A 90 -0.39 -4.10 -1.89
CA MET A 90 -1.61 -3.30 -1.97
C MET A 90 -1.34 -1.85 -1.63
N LEU A 91 -1.99 -0.96 -2.35
CA LEU A 91 -2.04 0.48 -2.09
C LEU A 91 -3.49 0.88 -1.79
N VAL A 92 -3.70 1.54 -0.67
CA VAL A 92 -4.96 2.22 -0.34
C VAL A 92 -4.73 3.72 -0.43
N VAL A 93 -5.61 4.40 -1.14
CA VAL A 93 -5.60 5.86 -1.29
C VAL A 93 -6.98 6.40 -0.98
N LEU A 94 -7.06 7.33 -0.05
CA LEU A 94 -8.29 8.02 0.34
C LEU A 94 -8.15 9.51 0.00
N TRP A 95 -9.08 9.99 -0.79
CA TRP A 95 -9.14 11.40 -1.16
C TRP A 95 -10.04 12.15 -0.20
N GLU A 96 -9.51 13.21 0.44
CA GLU A 96 -10.21 14.03 1.42
C GLU A 96 -10.96 13.21 2.48
N PRO A 97 -10.28 12.29 3.21
CA PRO A 97 -10.96 11.50 4.23
C PRO A 97 -11.54 12.38 5.32
N GLN A 98 -12.79 12.09 5.72
CA GLN A 98 -13.56 12.96 6.63
C GLN A 98 -13.28 12.70 8.11
N THR A 99 -12.74 11.52 8.46
CA THR A 99 -12.52 11.12 9.86
C THR A 99 -11.19 11.62 10.41
N SER A 100 -10.14 11.63 9.59
CA SER A 100 -8.82 12.18 9.88
C SER A 100 -8.06 12.43 8.60
N GLN A 101 -7.19 13.41 8.59
CA GLN A 101 -6.32 13.72 7.47
C GLN A 101 -5.11 12.78 7.34
N TRP A 102 -4.81 11.98 8.36
CA TRP A 102 -3.59 11.19 8.44
C TRP A 102 -3.76 9.78 7.85
N GLY A 103 -2.79 9.38 7.02
CA GLY A 103 -2.77 8.03 6.44
C GLY A 103 -2.67 6.92 7.49
N SER A 104 -2.05 7.18 8.63
CA SER A 104 -1.96 6.25 9.77
C SER A 104 -3.30 5.99 10.45
N GLU A 105 -4.23 6.95 10.40
CA GLU A 105 -5.53 6.90 11.08
C GLU A 105 -6.68 6.53 10.14
N THR A 106 -6.44 6.52 8.84
CA THR A 106 -7.46 6.29 7.81
C THR A 106 -7.07 5.18 6.83
N ALA A 107 -6.08 5.44 5.96
CA ALA A 107 -5.68 4.48 4.92
C ALA A 107 -5.02 3.21 5.49
N ALA A 108 -4.21 3.33 6.56
CA ALA A 108 -3.56 2.17 7.16
C ALA A 108 -4.58 1.21 7.81
N PRO A 109 -5.51 1.62 8.69
CA PRO A 109 -6.54 0.72 9.22
C PRO A 109 -7.32 0.00 8.12
N LEU A 110 -7.77 0.71 7.09
CA LEU A 110 -8.49 0.12 5.97
C LEU A 110 -7.62 -0.90 5.20
N TRP A 111 -6.34 -0.59 4.99
CA TRP A 111 -5.42 -1.52 4.36
C TRP A 111 -5.31 -2.83 5.17
N PHE A 112 -5.18 -2.75 6.50
CA PHE A 112 -5.08 -3.92 7.37
C PHE A 112 -6.37 -4.73 7.44
N ASP A 113 -7.53 -4.08 7.36
CA ASP A 113 -8.82 -4.78 7.28
C ASP A 113 -8.93 -5.58 5.98
N ILE A 114 -8.64 -4.98 4.83
CA ILE A 114 -8.61 -5.67 3.54
C ILE A 114 -7.55 -6.77 3.53
N ALA A 115 -6.37 -6.50 4.08
CA ALA A 115 -5.28 -7.48 4.13
C ALA A 115 -5.66 -8.73 4.95
N ARG A 116 -6.46 -8.57 6.01
CA ARG A 116 -6.98 -9.70 6.82
C ARG A 116 -7.84 -10.64 5.97
N ASP A 117 -8.71 -10.07 5.13
CA ASP A 117 -9.52 -10.85 4.20
C ASP A 117 -8.66 -11.54 3.13
N LEU A 118 -7.63 -10.85 2.61
CA LEU A 118 -6.69 -11.43 1.65
C LEU A 118 -5.89 -12.60 2.25
N VAL A 119 -5.44 -12.48 3.50
CA VAL A 119 -4.75 -13.56 4.21
C VAL A 119 -5.62 -14.82 4.27
N TYR A 120 -6.90 -14.65 4.60
CA TYR A 120 -7.85 -15.75 4.64
C TYR A 120 -8.08 -16.37 3.25
N LEU A 121 -8.29 -15.55 2.23
CA LEU A 121 -8.54 -16.00 0.84
C LEU A 121 -7.32 -16.68 0.22
N LEU A 122 -6.12 -16.19 0.49
CA LEU A 122 -4.86 -16.72 -0.03
C LEU A 122 -4.31 -17.89 0.82
N ARG A 123 -4.92 -18.17 1.97
CA ARG A 123 -4.49 -19.20 2.94
C ARG A 123 -3.03 -19.03 3.38
N LEU A 124 -2.68 -17.81 3.78
CA LEU A 124 -1.35 -17.44 4.26
C LEU A 124 -1.19 -17.73 5.75
#